data_c13248f0040daec259a0dc1494cc65e4
#
_entry.id   c13248f0040daec259a0dc1494cc65e4
#
_cell.length_a   1.000
_cell.length_b   1.000
_cell.length_c   1.000
_cell.angle_alpha   90.00
_cell.angle_beta   90.00
_cell.angle_gamma   90.00
#
_symmetry.space_group_name_H-M   'P 1'
#
loop_
_entity.id
_entity.type
_entity.pdbx_description
1 polymer ?
#
loop_
_entity_poly.entity_id
_entity_poly.type
_entity_poly.pdbx_seq_one_letter_code
_entity_poly.pdbx_strand_id
1 'polypeptide(L)'
;MHNKSYKKAVVFAICLTMLMPLGSMVVSSTDESSSQADSSAAVKDTDSSVDSAADDTSSADASDAAATADESSDKAAEDSAADEKTTTTASKDDEVQPITDEEALAMCEKITENDKIALYLDEENERLCLYVKASGKYWWTSPINVQADQTIIDTVKGTAMKNAQRKQIAASAAIRVGDLRQEKRTESPAPVYSNKAKVKWQKNSDGVVATYNYVSDGVKLKIHYVLEDDNLYVYCDSDEIEEKNTSQVDGKVLTKIEFCPNFGAADSTATGYMIVPDGSGAVINYNNGKTEYADYNQQVFGRDYTAVPITAPRTTQQAYMPVLATVSGSSGLVCVASDGESNVYAHAQVCGQEKQAYNTCYFEFETRS
;
A
#
# COMPACT_ATOMS: atom_id res chain seq x y z
N MET A 1 41.79 -14.15 -6.23
CA MET A 1 40.92 -13.30 -5.39
C MET A 1 39.59 -13.14 -6.11
N HIS A 2 38.60 -13.95 -5.74
CA HIS A 2 37.27 -13.88 -6.33
C HIS A 2 36.49 -12.79 -5.60
N ASN A 3 36.29 -11.70 -6.30
CA ASN A 3 35.41 -10.63 -5.84
C ASN A 3 33.98 -11.13 -5.96
N LYS A 4 33.41 -11.65 -4.86
CA LYS A 4 31.97 -11.91 -4.78
C LYS A 4 31.28 -10.54 -4.68
N SER A 5 30.84 -10.03 -5.82
CA SER A 5 29.86 -8.95 -5.86
C SER A 5 28.63 -9.40 -5.09
N TYR A 6 28.33 -8.77 -3.98
CA TYR A 6 27.10 -8.99 -3.26
C TYR A 6 25.97 -8.43 -4.13
N LYS A 7 25.24 -9.31 -4.77
CA LYS A 7 24.02 -8.97 -5.51
C LYS A 7 22.99 -8.54 -4.48
N LYS A 8 22.52 -7.33 -4.57
CA LYS A 8 21.40 -6.84 -3.75
C LYS A 8 20.12 -7.46 -4.28
N ALA A 9 19.67 -8.55 -3.69
CA ALA A 9 18.32 -9.06 -3.90
C ALA A 9 17.36 -8.21 -3.06
N VAL A 10 16.23 -7.81 -3.63
CA VAL A 10 15.14 -7.21 -2.89
C VAL A 10 14.16 -8.34 -2.59
N VAL A 11 14.12 -8.81 -1.35
CA VAL A 11 13.30 -9.94 -0.92
C VAL A 11 12.17 -9.42 -0.04
N PHE A 12 10.97 -9.89 -0.33
CA PHE A 12 9.78 -9.66 0.47
C PHE A 12 9.27 -11.02 0.95
N ALA A 13 9.38 -11.30 2.22
CA ALA A 13 8.87 -12.53 2.81
C ALA A 13 7.52 -12.27 3.47
N ILE A 14 6.48 -12.91 2.98
CA ILE A 14 5.20 -12.96 3.66
C ILE A 14 5.20 -14.16 4.57
N CYS A 15 5.39 -13.91 5.86
CA CYS A 15 5.30 -14.93 6.89
C CYS A 15 3.87 -15.04 7.40
N LEU A 16 3.24 -16.20 7.19
CA LEU A 16 1.92 -16.47 7.71
C LEU A 16 2.05 -16.98 9.14
N THR A 17 2.03 -16.09 10.14
CA THR A 17 1.87 -16.52 11.52
C THR A 17 0.41 -16.92 11.74
N MET A 18 0.18 -18.22 11.97
CA MET A 18 -1.10 -18.67 12.50
C MET A 18 -1.32 -18.04 13.87
N LEU A 19 -2.20 -17.04 13.94
CA LEU A 19 -2.89 -16.77 15.19
C LEU A 19 -3.75 -18.00 15.45
N MET A 20 -3.32 -18.88 16.36
CA MET A 20 -4.16 -19.93 16.91
C MET A 20 -5.50 -19.30 17.31
N PRO A 21 -6.65 -19.96 17.09
CA PRO A 21 -7.91 -19.45 17.61
C PRO A 21 -7.69 -19.23 19.10
N LEU A 22 -7.81 -17.99 19.56
CA LEU A 22 -7.95 -17.69 20.97
C LEU A 22 -9.21 -18.45 21.39
N GLY A 23 -9.01 -19.60 22.04
CA GLY A 23 -10.08 -20.34 22.65
C GLY A 23 -10.85 -19.35 23.50
N SER A 24 -12.16 -19.33 23.34
CA SER A 24 -13.09 -18.53 24.11
C SER A 24 -12.77 -18.73 25.60
N MET A 25 -12.00 -17.81 26.18
CA MET A 25 -12.01 -17.62 27.62
C MET A 25 -13.37 -17.04 27.93
N VAL A 26 -14.32 -17.91 28.26
CA VAL A 26 -15.50 -17.54 28.99
C VAL A 26 -15.01 -17.00 30.32
N VAL A 27 -14.92 -15.68 30.43
CA VAL A 27 -14.82 -15.03 31.72
C VAL A 27 -16.21 -15.18 32.36
N SER A 28 -16.37 -16.23 33.19
CA SER A 28 -17.46 -16.30 34.13
C SER A 28 -17.30 -15.12 35.09
N SER A 29 -18.11 -14.12 34.91
CA SER A 29 -18.31 -13.07 35.93
C SER A 29 -19.10 -13.71 37.07
N THR A 30 -18.41 -14.14 38.12
CA THR A 30 -19.05 -14.34 39.41
C THR A 30 -19.18 -12.99 40.06
N ASP A 31 -20.42 -12.55 40.18
CA ASP A 31 -20.85 -11.49 41.09
C ASP A 31 -20.47 -11.89 42.54
N GLU A 32 -19.59 -11.12 43.15
CA GLU A 32 -19.53 -11.02 44.60
C GLU A 32 -19.53 -9.57 45.00
N SER A 33 -20.69 -9.19 45.54
CA SER A 33 -20.91 -7.98 46.31
C SER A 33 -20.19 -8.09 47.67
N SER A 34 -19.42 -7.09 48.05
CA SER A 34 -19.57 -6.46 49.38
C SER A 34 -18.37 -5.55 49.73
N SER A 35 -18.83 -4.42 50.16
CA SER A 35 -18.44 -3.59 51.33
C SER A 35 -17.32 -2.57 51.16
N GLN A 36 -17.81 -1.38 51.36
CA GLN A 36 -17.17 -0.11 51.74
C GLN A 36 -16.01 -0.25 52.71
N ALA A 37 -14.96 0.53 52.49
CA ALA A 37 -14.24 1.20 53.56
C ALA A 37 -13.70 2.54 53.06
N ASP A 38 -14.22 3.57 53.69
CA ASP A 38 -13.86 4.96 53.70
C ASP A 38 -12.42 5.16 54.24
N SER A 39 -11.62 5.98 53.57
CA SER A 39 -10.63 6.81 54.30
C SER A 39 -10.23 8.02 53.47
N SER A 40 -10.78 9.13 53.88
CA SER A 40 -10.39 10.49 53.60
C SER A 40 -8.98 10.81 54.12
N ALA A 41 -8.14 11.44 53.30
CA ALA A 41 -7.10 12.33 53.81
C ALA A 41 -6.91 13.49 52.82
N ALA A 42 -7.37 14.63 53.25
CA ALA A 42 -7.10 15.93 52.70
C ALA A 42 -5.68 16.39 53.08
N VAL A 43 -4.95 16.95 52.15
CA VAL A 43 -3.87 17.90 52.46
C VAL A 43 -3.95 19.08 51.49
N LYS A 44 -3.90 20.23 52.12
CA LYS A 44 -4.13 21.60 51.79
C LYS A 44 -3.22 22.20 50.72
N ASP A 45 -3.83 23.22 50.11
CA ASP A 45 -3.26 24.36 49.37
C ASP A 45 -1.96 24.93 49.93
N THR A 46 -1.08 25.36 49.03
CA THR A 46 -0.33 26.59 49.21
C THR A 46 -0.22 27.32 47.87
N ASP A 47 -0.85 28.45 47.92
CA ASP A 47 -0.83 29.61 47.05
C ASP A 47 0.56 30.26 47.03
N SER A 48 1.04 30.69 45.86
CA SER A 48 1.90 31.87 45.76
C SER A 48 1.83 32.43 44.32
N SER A 49 1.04 33.47 44.24
CA SER A 49 1.05 34.49 43.23
C SER A 49 2.37 35.27 43.20
N VAL A 50 2.93 35.58 42.08
CA VAL A 50 3.64 36.85 41.81
C VAL A 50 3.35 37.29 40.37
N ASP A 51 2.94 38.48 40.33
CA ASP A 51 2.40 39.41 39.40
C ASP A 51 3.46 40.11 38.53
N SER A 52 2.92 40.75 37.45
CA SER A 52 3.44 41.94 36.72
C SER A 52 4.55 41.71 35.69
N ALA A 53 4.58 42.36 34.58
CA ALA A 53 3.81 43.39 33.87
C ALA A 53 4.34 43.50 32.46
N ALA A 54 3.46 43.72 31.54
CA ALA A 54 3.33 44.72 30.48
C ALA A 54 4.59 45.48 29.99
N ASP A 55 4.76 45.53 28.70
CA ASP A 55 4.81 46.70 27.79
C ASP A 55 5.10 46.23 26.39
N ASP A 56 4.32 46.43 25.41
CA ASP A 56 3.78 47.54 24.61
C ASP A 56 4.76 48.01 23.49
N THR A 57 4.10 48.34 22.41
CA THR A 57 4.46 49.08 21.19
C THR A 57 4.84 48.27 19.96
N SER A 58 3.89 48.18 19.01
CA SER A 58 3.58 49.07 17.87
C SER A 58 4.64 48.98 16.78
N SER A 59 4.38 48.91 15.52
CA SER A 59 3.39 49.38 14.59
C SER A 59 3.79 48.90 13.19
N ALA A 60 2.80 48.56 12.43
CA ALA A 60 2.49 48.97 11.05
C ALA A 60 3.66 49.23 10.09
N ASP A 61 3.64 48.62 8.91
CA ASP A 61 3.18 49.36 7.72
C ASP A 61 2.86 48.43 6.54
N ALA A 62 1.89 48.87 5.80
CA ALA A 62 1.34 48.29 4.60
C ALA A 62 2.01 48.90 3.36
N SER A 63 2.11 48.14 2.28
CA SER A 63 2.02 48.62 0.90
C SER A 63 1.84 47.41 -0.02
N ASP A 64 0.72 47.14 -0.49
CA ASP A 64 -0.04 47.53 -1.69
C ASP A 64 0.86 47.75 -2.93
N ALA A 65 0.73 46.85 -3.90
CA ALA A 65 0.87 47.13 -5.32
C ALA A 65 0.18 46.05 -6.17
N ALA A 66 -0.84 46.51 -6.85
CA ALA A 66 -1.73 45.79 -7.74
C ALA A 66 -1.12 45.53 -9.13
N ALA A 67 -1.69 44.52 -9.78
CA ALA A 67 -2.08 44.41 -11.18
C ALA A 67 -1.02 44.55 -12.30
N THR A 68 -0.97 43.55 -13.16
CA THR A 68 -1.48 43.72 -14.54
C THR A 68 -1.67 42.36 -15.19
N ALA A 69 -2.84 42.21 -15.79
CA ALA A 69 -3.18 41.17 -16.75
C ALA A 69 -2.44 41.47 -18.07
N ASP A 70 -2.04 40.42 -18.78
CA ASP A 70 -1.93 40.49 -20.23
C ASP A 70 -2.45 39.19 -20.85
N GLU A 71 -3.46 39.36 -21.65
CA GLU A 71 -4.02 38.40 -22.58
C GLU A 71 -3.12 38.34 -23.82
N SER A 72 -2.79 37.15 -24.27
CA SER A 72 -2.58 36.95 -25.70
C SER A 72 -3.01 35.57 -26.14
N SER A 73 -4.08 35.58 -26.90
CA SER A 73 -4.54 34.55 -27.82
C SER A 73 -3.48 34.17 -28.84
N ASP A 74 -3.38 32.87 -29.18
CA ASP A 74 -3.40 32.37 -30.56
C ASP A 74 -3.52 30.84 -30.57
N LYS A 75 -4.66 30.41 -31.06
CA LYS A 75 -4.97 29.88 -32.39
C LYS A 75 -4.57 28.42 -32.62
N ALA A 76 -5.63 27.70 -32.77
CA ALA A 76 -5.87 26.35 -33.27
C ALA A 76 -5.00 25.95 -34.47
N ALA A 77 -4.64 24.67 -34.50
CA ALA A 77 -4.55 23.90 -35.74
C ALA A 77 -5.37 22.60 -35.53
N GLU A 78 -6.51 22.59 -36.20
CA GLU A 78 -7.27 21.39 -36.52
C GLU A 78 -6.42 20.51 -37.43
N ASP A 79 -6.30 19.23 -37.13
CA ASP A 79 -6.18 18.24 -38.18
C ASP A 79 -7.22 17.15 -37.96
N SER A 80 -8.10 17.10 -38.95
CA SER A 80 -9.23 16.21 -39.09
C SER A 80 -8.77 14.87 -39.67
N ALA A 81 -9.12 13.78 -39.00
CA ALA A 81 -9.39 12.55 -39.70
C ALA A 81 -10.66 11.90 -39.15
N ALA A 82 -11.67 11.97 -39.98
CA ALA A 82 -12.85 11.14 -39.95
C ALA A 82 -12.43 9.67 -39.77
N ASP A 83 -13.13 8.77 -39.12
CA ASP A 83 -14.51 8.46 -39.16
C ASP A 83 -14.80 7.05 -38.66
N GLU A 84 -15.82 6.71 -38.34
CA GLU A 84 -16.77 5.64 -38.52
C GLU A 84 -17.68 5.53 -37.31
N LYS A 85 -18.78 6.14 -37.54
CA LYS A 85 -19.99 6.06 -36.74
C LYS A 85 -20.54 4.64 -36.82
N THR A 86 -20.04 3.75 -35.95
CA THR A 86 -20.77 2.55 -35.61
C THR A 86 -21.64 2.84 -34.42
N THR A 87 -22.88 3.14 -34.69
CA THR A 87 -23.96 3.20 -33.73
C THR A 87 -24.19 1.77 -33.21
N THR A 88 -23.40 1.36 -32.24
CA THR A 88 -23.73 0.19 -31.45
C THR A 88 -24.55 0.71 -30.29
N THR A 89 -25.82 0.42 -30.33
CA THR A 89 -26.76 0.49 -29.20
C THR A 89 -26.06 -0.03 -27.95
N ALA A 90 -25.82 0.85 -27.00
CA ALA A 90 -25.37 0.47 -25.67
C ALA A 90 -26.40 -0.50 -25.10
N SER A 91 -26.02 -1.78 -25.06
CA SER A 91 -26.67 -2.76 -24.20
C SER A 91 -26.54 -2.27 -22.78
N LYS A 92 -27.61 -2.39 -21.99
CA LYS A 92 -27.61 -2.22 -20.55
C LYS A 92 -26.36 -2.89 -20.03
N ASP A 93 -25.54 -2.12 -19.29
CA ASP A 93 -24.41 -2.65 -18.55
C ASP A 93 -24.90 -3.85 -17.74
N ASP A 94 -24.43 -5.04 -18.09
CA ASP A 94 -24.62 -6.20 -17.27
C ASP A 94 -23.85 -5.92 -15.99
N GLU A 95 -24.56 -5.67 -14.90
CA GLU A 95 -24.02 -5.40 -13.59
C GLU A 95 -23.19 -6.63 -13.18
N VAL A 96 -21.87 -6.43 -13.06
CA VAL A 96 -20.95 -7.50 -12.67
C VAL A 96 -21.33 -7.95 -11.27
N GLN A 97 -21.70 -9.22 -11.13
CA GLN A 97 -22.06 -9.79 -9.85
C GLN A 97 -20.81 -10.19 -9.06
N PRO A 98 -20.78 -9.96 -7.73
CA PRO A 98 -19.69 -10.42 -6.90
C PRO A 98 -19.67 -11.96 -6.84
N ILE A 99 -18.46 -12.51 -6.78
CA ILE A 99 -18.21 -13.95 -6.65
C ILE A 99 -17.64 -14.27 -5.28
N THR A 100 -17.79 -15.52 -4.83
CA THR A 100 -17.18 -16.02 -3.60
C THR A 100 -15.71 -16.39 -3.78
N ASP A 101 -14.98 -16.56 -2.67
CA ASP A 101 -13.60 -17.03 -2.70
C ASP A 101 -13.48 -18.41 -3.37
N GLU A 102 -14.44 -19.31 -3.14
CA GLU A 102 -14.46 -20.64 -3.73
C GLU A 102 -14.73 -20.59 -5.24
N GLU A 103 -15.61 -19.72 -5.69
CA GLU A 103 -15.86 -19.52 -7.13
C GLU A 103 -14.64 -18.92 -7.82
N ALA A 104 -13.97 -17.95 -7.19
CA ALA A 104 -12.72 -17.39 -7.68
C ALA A 104 -11.61 -18.45 -7.73
N LEU A 105 -11.50 -19.28 -6.68
CA LEU A 105 -10.50 -20.35 -6.63
C LEU A 105 -10.72 -21.42 -7.70
N ALA A 106 -11.97 -21.70 -8.05
CA ALA A 106 -12.31 -22.66 -9.11
C ALA A 106 -11.80 -22.23 -10.50
N MET A 107 -11.51 -20.95 -10.70
CA MET A 107 -10.91 -20.41 -11.93
C MET A 107 -9.38 -20.44 -11.89
N CYS A 108 -8.77 -20.77 -10.76
CA CYS A 108 -7.33 -20.76 -10.56
C CYS A 108 -6.70 -22.13 -10.82
N GLU A 109 -5.45 -22.12 -11.24
CA GLU A 109 -4.59 -23.30 -11.25
C GLU A 109 -3.82 -23.42 -9.96
N LYS A 110 -3.85 -24.60 -9.32
CA LYS A 110 -3.00 -24.86 -8.15
C LYS A 110 -1.55 -25.05 -8.61
N ILE A 111 -0.66 -24.23 -8.07
CA ILE A 111 0.77 -24.24 -8.44
C ILE A 111 1.54 -25.21 -7.57
N THR A 112 1.44 -25.01 -6.26
CA THR A 112 2.15 -25.82 -5.27
C THR A 112 1.42 -25.80 -3.93
N GLU A 113 1.70 -26.78 -3.08
CA GLU A 113 1.15 -26.82 -1.73
C GLU A 113 2.06 -27.60 -0.79
N ASN A 114 1.94 -27.31 0.51
CA ASN A 114 2.47 -28.11 1.60
C ASN A 114 1.34 -28.48 2.60
N ASP A 115 1.68 -28.99 3.75
CA ASP A 115 0.68 -29.42 4.74
C ASP A 115 -0.20 -28.28 5.27
N LYS A 116 0.26 -27.04 5.22
CA LYS A 116 -0.38 -25.86 5.84
C LYS A 116 -0.99 -24.89 4.86
N ILE A 117 -0.35 -24.66 3.71
CA ILE A 117 -0.74 -23.64 2.75
C ILE A 117 -0.69 -24.18 1.32
N ALA A 118 -1.46 -23.56 0.44
CA ALA A 118 -1.46 -23.84 -1.00
C ALA A 118 -1.45 -22.53 -1.79
N LEU A 119 -0.68 -22.49 -2.86
CA LEU A 119 -0.57 -21.35 -3.78
C LEU A 119 -1.32 -21.64 -5.07
N TYR A 120 -2.18 -20.74 -5.47
CA TYR A 120 -2.95 -20.79 -6.70
C TYR A 120 -2.68 -19.57 -7.57
N LEU A 121 -2.77 -19.71 -8.88
CA LEU A 121 -2.63 -18.65 -9.87
C LEU A 121 -3.91 -18.51 -10.70
N ASP A 122 -4.46 -17.31 -10.71
CA ASP A 122 -5.43 -16.82 -11.68
C ASP A 122 -4.66 -16.02 -12.75
N GLU A 123 -4.25 -16.70 -13.82
CA GLU A 123 -3.42 -16.10 -14.87
C GLU A 123 -4.18 -15.04 -15.67
N GLU A 124 -5.49 -15.21 -15.83
CA GLU A 124 -6.35 -14.28 -16.58
C GLU A 124 -6.49 -12.93 -15.87
N ASN A 125 -6.66 -12.96 -14.54
CA ASN A 125 -6.79 -11.75 -13.73
C ASN A 125 -5.47 -11.31 -13.10
N GLU A 126 -4.35 -11.92 -13.46
CA GLU A 126 -2.99 -11.59 -12.99
C GLU A 126 -2.87 -11.57 -11.47
N ARG A 127 -3.47 -12.51 -10.76
CA ARG A 127 -3.48 -12.56 -9.30
C ARG A 127 -3.16 -13.95 -8.76
N LEU A 128 -2.70 -13.98 -7.52
CA LEU A 128 -2.43 -15.21 -6.79
C LEU A 128 -3.36 -15.31 -5.57
N CYS A 129 -3.63 -16.55 -5.17
CA CYS A 129 -4.31 -16.85 -3.92
C CYS A 129 -3.41 -17.73 -3.05
N LEU A 130 -3.20 -17.30 -1.80
CA LEU A 130 -2.61 -18.10 -0.76
C LEU A 130 -3.74 -18.66 0.13
N TYR A 131 -3.97 -19.96 0.06
CA TYR A 131 -4.98 -20.64 0.86
C TYR A 131 -4.38 -21.24 2.11
N VAL A 132 -4.91 -20.90 3.26
CA VAL A 132 -4.47 -21.39 4.57
C VAL A 132 -5.36 -22.53 5.01
N LYS A 133 -4.85 -23.76 4.97
CA LYS A 133 -5.64 -25.00 5.20
C LYS A 133 -6.24 -25.05 6.60
N ALA A 134 -5.51 -24.59 7.62
CA ALA A 134 -5.97 -24.67 9.02
C ALA A 134 -7.16 -23.75 9.33
N SER A 135 -7.23 -22.56 8.74
CA SER A 135 -8.30 -21.58 8.95
C SER A 135 -9.34 -21.55 7.84
N GLY A 136 -9.05 -22.20 6.71
CA GLY A 136 -9.87 -22.09 5.51
C GLY A 136 -9.85 -20.69 4.88
N LYS A 137 -8.85 -19.84 5.23
CA LYS A 137 -8.78 -18.46 4.77
C LYS A 137 -8.07 -18.35 3.43
N TYR A 138 -8.64 -17.57 2.54
CA TYR A 138 -8.07 -17.17 1.26
C TYR A 138 -7.46 -15.77 1.39
N TRP A 139 -6.20 -15.64 0.98
CA TRP A 139 -5.51 -14.36 0.91
C TRP A 139 -5.13 -14.08 -0.55
N TRP A 140 -5.79 -13.09 -1.14
CA TRP A 140 -5.60 -12.70 -2.53
C TRP A 140 -4.60 -11.57 -2.66
N THR A 141 -3.73 -11.63 -3.67
CA THR A 141 -2.77 -10.54 -3.99
C THR A 141 -3.46 -9.29 -4.51
N SER A 142 -4.73 -9.42 -4.94
CA SER A 142 -5.63 -8.30 -5.24
C SER A 142 -7.09 -8.73 -5.02
N PRO A 143 -8.00 -7.80 -4.69
CA PRO A 143 -9.40 -8.12 -4.42
C PRO A 143 -10.11 -8.79 -5.59
N ILE A 144 -10.87 -9.86 -5.32
CA ILE A 144 -11.57 -10.63 -6.36
C ILE A 144 -12.77 -9.89 -6.95
N ASN A 145 -13.41 -9.05 -6.16
CA ASN A 145 -14.67 -8.37 -6.50
C ASN A 145 -14.52 -6.90 -6.88
N VAL A 146 -13.30 -6.44 -7.20
CA VAL A 146 -13.04 -5.02 -7.50
C VAL A 146 -13.89 -4.48 -8.65
N GLN A 147 -14.29 -5.32 -9.60
CA GLN A 147 -15.15 -4.91 -10.73
C GLN A 147 -16.63 -4.78 -10.31
N ALA A 148 -17.09 -5.60 -9.37
CA ALA A 148 -18.44 -5.57 -8.84
C ALA A 148 -18.63 -4.54 -7.71
N ASP A 149 -17.55 -4.08 -7.10
CA ASP A 149 -17.57 -3.18 -5.94
C ASP A 149 -18.13 -1.80 -6.30
N GLN A 150 -19.17 -1.36 -5.59
CA GLN A 150 -19.85 -0.07 -5.79
C GLN A 150 -19.48 0.96 -4.71
N THR A 151 -18.40 0.75 -3.98
CA THR A 151 -17.94 1.66 -2.91
C THR A 151 -17.82 3.09 -3.38
N ILE A 152 -18.44 4.01 -2.63
CA ILE A 152 -18.30 5.45 -2.82
C ILE A 152 -17.00 5.90 -2.15
N ILE A 153 -16.03 6.35 -2.94
CA ILE A 153 -14.70 6.77 -2.49
C ILE A 153 -14.59 8.26 -2.16
N ASP A 154 -15.60 9.05 -2.51
CA ASP A 154 -15.71 10.47 -2.17
C ASP A 154 -17.17 10.73 -1.75
N THR A 155 -17.42 10.67 -0.45
CA THR A 155 -18.77 10.80 0.11
C THR A 155 -19.36 12.21 -0.08
N VAL A 156 -18.51 13.24 -0.20
CA VAL A 156 -18.97 14.63 -0.41
C VAL A 156 -19.50 14.80 -1.82
N LYS A 157 -18.88 14.14 -2.79
CA LYS A 157 -19.25 14.23 -4.22
C LYS A 157 -20.09 13.07 -4.70
N GLY A 158 -20.31 12.05 -3.87
CA GLY A 158 -20.96 10.82 -4.28
C GLY A 158 -20.21 10.05 -5.38
N THR A 159 -18.88 10.17 -5.42
CA THR A 159 -18.07 9.59 -6.49
C THR A 159 -17.73 8.14 -6.21
N ALA A 160 -18.18 7.23 -7.09
CA ALA A 160 -17.77 5.83 -7.09
C ALA A 160 -16.40 5.62 -7.78
N MET A 161 -15.81 4.45 -7.57
CA MET A 161 -14.56 4.07 -8.25
C MET A 161 -14.72 4.13 -9.78
N LYS A 162 -13.72 4.72 -10.43
CA LYS A 162 -13.60 4.69 -11.89
C LYS A 162 -12.92 3.38 -12.34
N ASN A 163 -13.18 2.98 -13.57
CA ASN A 163 -12.57 1.78 -14.15
C ASN A 163 -11.03 1.78 -14.11
N ALA A 164 -10.41 2.96 -14.27
CA ALA A 164 -8.96 3.08 -14.12
C ALA A 164 -8.46 2.74 -12.71
N GLN A 165 -9.18 3.15 -11.67
CA GLN A 165 -8.87 2.83 -10.27
C GLN A 165 -9.06 1.34 -9.98
N ARG A 166 -10.14 0.73 -10.50
CA ARG A 166 -10.37 -0.72 -10.39
C ARG A 166 -9.19 -1.53 -10.96
N LYS A 167 -8.68 -1.11 -12.13
CA LYS A 167 -7.50 -1.74 -12.74
C LYS A 167 -6.21 -1.53 -11.95
N GLN A 168 -6.07 -0.42 -11.23
CA GLN A 168 -4.93 -0.18 -10.33
C GLN A 168 -5.00 -1.07 -9.10
N ILE A 169 -6.18 -1.20 -8.49
CA ILE A 169 -6.41 -2.06 -7.32
C ILE A 169 -6.22 -3.55 -7.68
N ALA A 170 -6.61 -3.96 -8.89
CA ALA A 170 -6.41 -5.32 -9.36
C ALA A 170 -4.95 -5.65 -9.72
N ALA A 171 -4.05 -4.65 -9.74
CA ALA A 171 -2.67 -4.86 -10.14
C ALA A 171 -1.87 -5.69 -9.11
N SER A 172 -1.09 -6.64 -9.59
CA SER A 172 -0.22 -7.51 -8.78
C SER A 172 1.12 -6.88 -8.43
N ALA A 173 1.51 -5.81 -9.13
CA ALA A 173 2.73 -5.05 -8.85
C ALA A 173 2.61 -3.62 -9.38
N ALA A 174 3.41 -2.73 -8.83
CA ALA A 174 3.58 -1.39 -9.38
C ALA A 174 5.06 -0.96 -9.32
N ILE A 175 5.44 -0.03 -10.19
CA ILE A 175 6.78 0.54 -10.20
C ILE A 175 6.70 2.07 -10.20
N ARG A 176 7.75 2.71 -9.71
CA ARG A 176 7.98 4.13 -9.97
C ARG A 176 9.23 4.30 -10.82
N VAL A 177 9.22 5.30 -11.66
CA VAL A 177 10.31 5.60 -12.58
C VAL A 177 10.73 7.06 -12.46
N GLY A 178 12.02 7.31 -12.54
CA GLY A 178 12.60 8.64 -12.56
C GLY A 178 12.98 9.06 -13.97
N ASP A 179 12.97 10.36 -14.22
CA ASP A 179 13.40 10.97 -15.50
C ASP A 179 14.85 11.47 -15.37
N LEU A 180 15.74 10.98 -16.21
CA LEU A 180 17.14 11.37 -16.24
C LEU A 180 17.41 12.76 -16.85
N ARG A 181 16.43 13.34 -17.55
CA ARG A 181 16.58 14.64 -18.24
C ARG A 181 16.66 15.82 -17.28
N GLN A 182 16.16 15.67 -16.07
CA GLN A 182 16.09 16.76 -15.12
C GLN A 182 17.31 16.79 -14.21
N GLU A 183 17.87 17.96 -13.95
CA GLU A 183 18.98 18.17 -13.00
C GLU A 183 18.61 17.63 -11.61
N LYS A 184 17.35 17.80 -11.22
CA LYS A 184 16.76 17.10 -10.07
C LYS A 184 15.99 15.90 -10.62
N ARG A 185 16.49 14.71 -10.37
CA ARG A 185 15.76 13.46 -10.69
C ARG A 185 14.39 13.53 -10.05
N THR A 186 13.37 13.76 -10.84
CA THR A 186 11.98 13.75 -10.39
C THR A 186 11.40 12.40 -10.67
N GLU A 187 10.98 11.76 -9.60
CA GLU A 187 10.19 10.55 -9.67
C GLU A 187 8.82 10.85 -10.25
N SER A 188 8.23 9.90 -10.96
CA SER A 188 6.87 10.03 -11.46
C SER A 188 5.90 10.21 -10.28
N PRO A 189 4.94 11.16 -10.37
CA PRO A 189 4.05 11.48 -9.24
C PRO A 189 3.11 10.32 -8.87
N ALA A 190 2.91 9.36 -9.76
CA ALA A 190 2.08 8.19 -9.54
C ALA A 190 2.79 6.91 -9.98
N PRO A 191 2.52 5.77 -9.31
CA PRO A 191 3.03 4.48 -9.71
C PRO A 191 2.54 4.07 -11.11
N VAL A 192 3.33 3.26 -11.79
CA VAL A 192 2.94 2.56 -13.02
C VAL A 192 2.57 1.13 -12.64
N TYR A 193 1.29 0.84 -12.63
CA TYR A 193 0.76 -0.46 -12.21
C TYR A 193 0.93 -1.54 -13.27
N SER A 194 0.91 -2.82 -12.85
CA SER A 194 1.11 -3.99 -13.73
C SER A 194 0.12 -4.07 -14.90
N ASN A 195 -1.08 -3.49 -14.77
CA ASN A 195 -2.04 -3.38 -15.88
C ASN A 195 -1.55 -2.55 -17.08
N LYS A 196 -0.39 -1.88 -16.96
CA LYS A 196 0.31 -1.20 -18.06
C LYS A 196 1.50 -2.01 -18.59
N ALA A 197 1.85 -3.10 -17.95
CA ALA A 197 2.89 -4.02 -18.37
C ALA A 197 2.34 -5.13 -19.28
N LYS A 198 3.24 -5.80 -20.00
CA LYS A 198 2.96 -7.12 -20.55
C LYS A 198 3.45 -8.14 -19.54
N VAL A 199 2.53 -8.89 -18.96
CA VAL A 199 2.84 -9.89 -17.94
C VAL A 199 2.95 -11.26 -18.57
N LYS A 200 3.93 -12.06 -18.12
CA LYS A 200 4.08 -13.47 -18.49
C LYS A 200 4.39 -14.27 -17.24
N TRP A 201 3.66 -15.34 -17.05
CA TRP A 201 3.81 -16.26 -15.94
C TRP A 201 4.62 -17.48 -16.34
N GLN A 202 5.55 -17.89 -15.51
CA GLN A 202 6.31 -19.12 -15.61
C GLN A 202 6.13 -19.90 -14.31
N LYS A 203 5.57 -21.11 -14.43
CA LYS A 203 5.29 -21.99 -13.28
C LYS A 203 6.50 -22.85 -12.99
N ASN A 204 6.83 -23.01 -11.72
CA ASN A 204 7.91 -23.84 -11.19
C ASN A 204 7.33 -24.83 -10.17
N SER A 205 8.14 -25.76 -9.67
CA SER A 205 7.70 -26.74 -8.69
C SER A 205 7.32 -26.15 -7.32
N ASP A 206 7.90 -25.02 -6.97
CA ASP A 206 7.81 -24.34 -5.67
C ASP A 206 7.09 -22.98 -5.73
N GLY A 207 6.70 -22.57 -6.95
CA GLY A 207 6.03 -21.28 -7.10
C GLY A 207 5.87 -20.83 -8.53
N VAL A 208 5.81 -19.53 -8.74
CA VAL A 208 5.71 -18.92 -10.07
C VAL A 208 6.63 -17.71 -10.17
N VAL A 209 7.03 -17.39 -11.39
CA VAL A 209 7.76 -16.18 -11.74
C VAL A 209 6.92 -15.35 -12.71
N ALA A 210 6.62 -14.11 -12.32
CA ALA A 210 5.96 -13.14 -13.18
C ALA A 210 6.99 -12.21 -13.83
N THR A 211 7.02 -12.16 -15.14
CA THR A 211 7.83 -11.20 -15.90
C THR A 211 6.97 -10.02 -16.30
N TYR A 212 7.26 -8.85 -15.76
CA TYR A 212 6.59 -7.59 -16.05
C TYR A 212 7.43 -6.78 -17.03
N ASN A 213 6.86 -6.44 -18.19
CA ASN A 213 7.51 -5.64 -19.22
C ASN A 213 6.74 -4.33 -19.43
N TYR A 214 7.17 -3.26 -18.78
CA TYR A 214 6.65 -1.90 -18.91
C TYR A 214 7.27 -1.24 -20.15
N VAL A 215 6.73 -1.57 -21.31
CA VAL A 215 7.30 -1.19 -22.62
C VAL A 215 7.44 0.33 -22.77
N SER A 216 6.44 1.10 -22.30
CA SER A 216 6.45 2.56 -22.40
C SER A 216 7.52 3.21 -21.53
N ASP A 217 7.93 2.56 -20.46
CA ASP A 217 8.90 3.08 -19.50
C ASP A 217 10.29 2.47 -19.70
N GLY A 218 10.39 1.48 -20.58
CA GLY A 218 11.64 0.79 -20.89
C GLY A 218 12.17 -0.08 -19.74
N VAL A 219 11.30 -0.46 -18.79
CA VAL A 219 11.65 -1.27 -17.62
C VAL A 219 11.05 -2.66 -17.76
N LYS A 220 11.87 -3.68 -17.51
CA LYS A 220 11.43 -5.07 -17.41
C LYS A 220 12.03 -5.69 -16.17
N LEU A 221 11.23 -6.42 -15.40
CA LEU A 221 11.67 -7.08 -14.17
C LEU A 221 10.94 -8.40 -13.98
N LYS A 222 11.50 -9.27 -13.14
CA LYS A 222 10.85 -10.49 -12.73
C LYS A 222 10.56 -10.45 -11.23
N ILE A 223 9.36 -10.89 -10.88
CA ILE A 223 8.95 -11.08 -9.49
C ILE A 223 8.72 -12.58 -9.28
N HIS A 224 9.40 -13.12 -8.30
CA HIS A 224 9.28 -14.50 -7.87
C HIS A 224 8.29 -14.62 -6.74
N TYR A 225 7.43 -15.62 -6.80
CA TYR A 225 6.48 -16.00 -5.75
C TYR A 225 6.75 -17.45 -5.40
N VAL A 226 7.46 -17.69 -4.32
CA VAL A 226 7.96 -19.01 -3.93
C VAL A 226 7.38 -19.42 -2.60
N LEU A 227 6.80 -20.62 -2.54
CA LEU A 227 6.28 -21.21 -1.32
C LEU A 227 7.39 -22.05 -0.67
N GLU A 228 7.85 -21.61 0.48
CA GLU A 228 8.86 -22.33 1.27
C GLU A 228 8.41 -22.38 2.72
N ASP A 229 8.39 -23.59 3.29
CA ASP A 229 7.85 -23.83 4.61
C ASP A 229 6.43 -23.26 4.77
N ASP A 230 6.23 -22.37 5.74
CA ASP A 230 4.95 -21.71 6.02
C ASP A 230 4.85 -20.31 5.43
N ASN A 231 5.74 -19.96 4.50
CA ASN A 231 5.89 -18.62 3.98
C ASN A 231 5.72 -18.57 2.46
N LEU A 232 5.13 -17.49 2.01
CA LEU A 232 5.23 -17.06 0.62
C LEU A 232 6.31 -15.99 0.51
N TYR A 233 7.41 -16.31 -0.16
CA TYR A 233 8.46 -15.35 -0.48
C TYR A 233 8.14 -14.65 -1.80
N VAL A 234 8.13 -13.32 -1.76
CA VAL A 234 7.93 -12.47 -2.94
C VAL A 234 9.17 -11.60 -3.10
N TYR A 235 9.90 -11.76 -4.20
CA TYR A 235 11.15 -11.04 -4.39
C TYR A 235 11.46 -10.74 -5.86
N CYS A 236 12.37 -9.81 -6.07
CA CYS A 236 12.95 -9.46 -7.35
C CYS A 236 14.47 -9.39 -7.22
N ASP A 237 15.19 -10.17 -8.00
CA ASP A 237 16.65 -10.10 -8.05
C ASP A 237 17.10 -8.90 -8.88
N SER A 238 18.09 -8.17 -8.40
CA SER A 238 18.61 -6.98 -9.09
C SER A 238 19.16 -7.30 -10.49
N ASP A 239 19.65 -8.52 -10.70
CA ASP A 239 20.15 -8.99 -12.00
C ASP A 239 19.02 -9.27 -13.01
N GLU A 240 17.78 -9.35 -12.55
CA GLU A 240 16.60 -9.60 -13.38
C GLU A 240 15.83 -8.30 -13.69
N ILE A 241 16.41 -7.16 -13.34
CA ILE A 241 15.92 -5.83 -13.71
C ILE A 241 16.64 -5.37 -14.96
N GLU A 242 15.91 -5.22 -16.05
CA GLU A 242 16.39 -4.69 -17.32
C GLU A 242 15.85 -3.27 -17.51
N GLU A 243 16.73 -2.30 -17.68
CA GLU A 243 16.38 -0.92 -17.99
C GLU A 243 16.94 -0.53 -19.35
N LYS A 244 16.09 -0.04 -20.23
CA LYS A 244 16.46 0.40 -21.55
C LYS A 244 16.71 1.91 -21.55
N ASN A 245 17.70 2.33 -22.35
CA ASN A 245 17.98 3.75 -22.61
C ASN A 245 18.41 4.57 -21.38
N THR A 246 18.94 3.94 -20.36
CA THR A 246 19.40 4.64 -19.14
C THR A 246 20.53 5.63 -19.40
N SER A 247 21.29 5.46 -20.49
CA SER A 247 22.34 6.38 -20.92
C SER A 247 21.84 7.55 -21.77
N GLN A 248 20.55 7.57 -22.14
CA GLN A 248 19.96 8.62 -22.95
C GLN A 248 19.35 9.70 -22.07
N VAL A 249 19.35 10.93 -22.58
CA VAL A 249 18.75 12.09 -21.90
C VAL A 249 17.26 11.85 -21.60
N ASP A 250 16.59 11.03 -22.41
CA ASP A 250 15.16 10.69 -22.29
C ASP A 250 14.92 9.37 -21.53
N GLY A 251 15.98 8.78 -20.99
CA GLY A 251 15.89 7.49 -20.30
C GLY A 251 15.21 7.61 -18.95
N LYS A 252 14.25 6.72 -18.71
CA LYS A 252 13.66 6.51 -17.39
C LYS A 252 14.44 5.43 -16.66
N VAL A 253 14.58 5.59 -15.35
CA VAL A 253 15.16 4.60 -14.45
C VAL A 253 14.12 4.13 -13.46
N LEU A 254 14.21 2.88 -13.06
CA LEU A 254 13.41 2.31 -12.00
C LEU A 254 13.88 2.92 -10.66
N THR A 255 12.96 3.50 -9.90
CA THR A 255 13.25 4.09 -8.60
C THR A 255 12.66 3.26 -7.46
N LYS A 256 11.47 2.70 -7.66
CA LYS A 256 10.79 1.91 -6.64
C LYS A 256 9.98 0.76 -7.22
N ILE A 257 9.76 -0.26 -6.39
CA ILE A 257 8.91 -1.41 -6.67
C ILE A 257 7.93 -1.59 -5.50
N GLU A 258 6.65 -1.76 -5.83
CA GLU A 258 5.60 -2.15 -4.89
C GLU A 258 5.20 -3.59 -5.22
N PHE A 259 5.42 -4.52 -4.29
CA PHE A 259 5.01 -5.90 -4.44
C PHE A 259 3.60 -6.09 -3.88
N CYS A 260 2.67 -6.56 -4.71
CA CYS A 260 1.30 -6.87 -4.31
C CYS A 260 0.67 -5.81 -3.41
N PRO A 261 0.54 -4.53 -3.84
CA PRO A 261 0.13 -3.43 -2.96
C PRO A 261 -1.26 -3.61 -2.36
N ASN A 262 -2.05 -4.53 -2.88
CA ASN A 262 -3.40 -4.85 -2.39
C ASN A 262 -3.50 -6.28 -1.85
N PHE A 263 -2.40 -6.89 -1.38
CA PHE A 263 -2.44 -8.22 -0.82
C PHE A 263 -3.23 -8.26 0.49
N GLY A 264 -4.31 -9.03 0.51
CA GLY A 264 -5.20 -9.10 1.66
C GLY A 264 -6.00 -7.82 1.90
N ALA A 265 -6.12 -6.97 0.90
CA ALA A 265 -6.91 -5.75 0.98
C ALA A 265 -8.37 -6.05 1.34
N ALA A 266 -8.93 -5.22 2.21
CA ALA A 266 -10.25 -5.38 2.78
C ALA A 266 -11.18 -4.24 2.35
N ASP A 267 -12.38 -4.56 1.93
CA ASP A 267 -13.37 -3.61 1.40
C ASP A 267 -14.03 -2.73 2.49
N SER A 268 -14.96 -1.89 2.07
CA SER A 268 -15.70 -0.96 2.95
C SER A 268 -16.65 -1.66 3.95
N THR A 269 -16.90 -2.96 3.80
CA THR A 269 -17.77 -3.75 4.69
C THR A 269 -16.98 -4.63 5.66
N ALA A 270 -15.69 -4.79 5.40
CA ALA A 270 -14.84 -5.67 6.18
C ALA A 270 -14.59 -5.16 7.60
N THR A 271 -14.45 -6.09 8.52
CA THR A 271 -14.06 -5.84 9.91
C THR A 271 -12.68 -6.41 10.16
N GLY A 272 -11.83 -5.60 10.82
CA GLY A 272 -10.46 -5.97 11.09
C GLY A 272 -9.56 -4.76 11.31
N TYR A 273 -8.27 -4.97 11.18
CA TYR A 273 -7.29 -3.92 11.39
C TYR A 273 -5.97 -4.22 10.68
N MET A 274 -5.19 -3.17 10.49
CA MET A 274 -3.80 -3.24 10.05
C MET A 274 -2.88 -2.94 11.24
N ILE A 275 -1.70 -3.53 11.23
CA ILE A 275 -0.61 -3.23 12.16
C ILE A 275 0.50 -2.58 11.35
N VAL A 276 0.96 -1.43 11.79
CA VAL A 276 2.04 -0.65 11.18
C VAL A 276 3.18 -0.45 12.16
N PRO A 277 4.44 -0.31 11.70
CA PRO A 277 5.61 -0.23 12.57
C PRO A 277 5.84 1.19 13.13
N ASP A 278 4.79 1.90 13.56
CA ASP A 278 4.89 3.22 14.16
C ASP A 278 5.40 3.10 15.61
N GLY A 279 6.66 3.41 15.83
CA GLY A 279 7.35 3.18 17.11
C GLY A 279 7.40 1.69 17.46
N SER A 280 6.74 1.31 18.54
CA SER A 280 6.60 -0.07 19.00
C SER A 280 5.50 -0.86 18.28
N GLY A 281 4.82 -0.23 17.36
CA GLY A 281 3.68 -0.74 16.61
C GLY A 281 2.39 0.01 16.91
N ALA A 282 1.59 0.26 15.87
CA ALA A 282 0.29 0.89 15.98
C ALA A 282 -0.77 0.08 15.23
N VAL A 283 -2.02 0.20 15.67
CA VAL A 283 -3.18 -0.46 15.05
C VAL A 283 -4.02 0.57 14.33
N ILE A 284 -4.34 0.28 13.07
CA ILE A 284 -5.26 1.06 12.24
C ILE A 284 -6.48 0.18 11.95
N ASN A 285 -7.61 0.48 12.58
CA ASN A 285 -8.84 -0.25 12.31
C ASN A 285 -9.33 0.02 10.88
N TYR A 286 -9.85 -1.01 10.22
CA TYR A 286 -10.52 -0.86 8.93
C TYR A 286 -11.70 0.11 9.04
N ASN A 287 -11.97 0.82 7.97
CA ASN A 287 -13.16 1.66 7.84
C ASN A 287 -13.37 2.62 9.03
N ASN A 288 -12.28 3.14 9.62
CA ASN A 288 -12.31 3.96 10.84
C ASN A 288 -12.83 5.40 10.62
N GLY A 289 -13.18 5.76 9.38
CA GLY A 289 -13.73 7.06 9.00
C GLY A 289 -12.73 8.22 8.99
N LYS A 290 -11.46 7.98 9.31
CA LYS A 290 -10.41 9.02 9.31
C LYS A 290 -9.82 9.25 7.92
N THR A 291 -10.67 9.58 6.96
CA THR A 291 -10.31 9.66 5.54
C THR A 291 -9.69 10.98 5.11
N GLU A 292 -9.74 12.00 5.97
CA GLU A 292 -9.18 13.34 5.74
C GLU A 292 -7.70 13.48 6.13
N TYR A 293 -7.16 12.50 6.83
CA TYR A 293 -5.75 12.46 7.19
C TYR A 293 -4.93 11.84 6.06
N ALA A 294 -3.65 12.18 5.99
CA ALA A 294 -2.71 11.52 5.11
C ALA A 294 -2.58 10.02 5.46
N ASP A 295 -2.26 9.21 4.46
CA ASP A 295 -1.92 7.81 4.64
C ASP A 295 -0.72 7.62 5.58
N TYR A 296 -0.61 6.43 6.18
CA TYR A 296 0.61 6.05 6.87
C TYR A 296 1.69 5.76 5.82
N ASN A 297 2.79 6.50 5.89
CA ASN A 297 3.94 6.33 5.00
C ASN A 297 5.21 6.64 5.78
N GLN A 298 5.98 5.61 6.12
CA GLN A 298 7.20 5.74 6.91
C GLN A 298 8.32 4.87 6.32
N GLN A 299 9.51 5.48 6.19
CA GLN A 299 10.72 4.72 5.90
C GLN A 299 11.08 3.85 7.11
N VAL A 300 11.29 2.57 6.86
CA VAL A 300 11.76 1.63 7.90
C VAL A 300 13.18 2.02 8.31
N PHE A 301 13.45 1.98 9.61
CA PHE A 301 14.63 2.51 10.30
C PHE A 301 14.79 4.03 10.17
N GLY A 302 14.03 4.68 9.30
CA GLY A 302 13.92 6.12 9.17
C GLY A 302 15.23 6.80 8.74
N ARG A 303 15.29 8.11 9.01
CA ARG A 303 16.49 8.91 8.75
C ARG A 303 17.40 8.90 9.97
N ASP A 304 18.70 8.88 9.72
CA ASP A 304 19.68 9.13 10.77
C ASP A 304 19.58 10.59 11.26
N TYR A 305 19.09 10.76 12.48
CA TYR A 305 18.91 12.08 13.08
C TYR A 305 20.19 12.73 13.56
N THR A 306 21.28 12.00 13.62
CA THR A 306 22.59 12.58 13.87
C THR A 306 23.09 13.36 12.65
N ALA A 307 22.62 12.95 11.46
CA ALA A 307 22.98 13.58 10.19
C ALA A 307 21.96 14.61 9.69
N VAL A 308 20.67 14.47 10.06
CA VAL A 308 19.60 15.36 9.59
C VAL A 308 18.82 15.92 10.78
N PRO A 309 18.97 17.24 11.09
CA PRO A 309 18.21 17.87 12.17
C PRO A 309 16.69 17.75 11.94
N ILE A 310 15.96 17.50 13.02
CA ILE A 310 14.51 17.55 13.02
C ILE A 310 14.09 19.01 13.05
N THR A 311 13.43 19.47 12.00
CA THR A 311 12.99 20.85 11.87
C THR A 311 11.50 21.06 12.17
N ALA A 312 10.71 19.98 12.27
CA ALA A 312 9.27 20.04 12.51
C ALA A 312 8.82 18.98 13.54
N PRO A 313 7.75 19.23 14.29
CA PRO A 313 7.11 18.22 15.12
C PRO A 313 6.69 17.02 14.29
N ARG A 314 6.82 15.83 14.86
CA ARG A 314 6.39 14.59 14.20
C ARG A 314 4.99 14.23 14.63
N THR A 315 4.20 13.77 13.68
CA THR A 315 2.88 13.21 13.91
C THR A 315 2.93 11.68 14.07
N THR A 316 4.02 11.05 13.61
CA THR A 316 4.26 9.62 13.70
C THR A 316 5.62 9.35 14.34
N GLN A 317 5.78 8.18 14.93
CA GLN A 317 7.06 7.72 15.44
C GLN A 317 7.87 7.05 14.32
N GLN A 318 9.16 6.85 14.56
CA GLN A 318 10.01 6.15 13.60
C GLN A 318 9.62 4.67 13.50
N ALA A 319 9.62 4.14 12.29
CA ALA A 319 9.46 2.71 12.05
C ALA A 319 10.75 1.96 12.39
N TYR A 320 10.71 1.13 13.44
CA TYR A 320 11.88 0.39 13.90
C TYR A 320 11.90 -1.07 13.43
N MET A 321 10.82 -1.53 12.82
CA MET A 321 10.69 -2.92 12.37
C MET A 321 10.17 -2.96 10.93
N PRO A 322 10.73 -3.82 10.07
CA PRO A 322 10.24 -4.01 8.71
C PRO A 322 9.04 -4.97 8.68
N VAL A 323 8.01 -4.69 9.47
CA VAL A 323 6.85 -5.57 9.67
C VAL A 323 5.54 -4.81 9.49
N LEU A 324 4.66 -5.36 8.66
CA LEU A 324 3.28 -4.96 8.51
C LEU A 324 2.37 -6.16 8.73
N ALA A 325 1.14 -5.93 9.14
CA ALA A 325 0.15 -7.00 9.16
C ALA A 325 -1.25 -6.47 8.82
N THR A 326 -2.08 -7.37 8.29
CA THR A 326 -3.51 -7.16 8.10
C THR A 326 -4.26 -8.32 8.75
N VAL A 327 -5.30 -8.02 9.53
CA VAL A 327 -6.07 -9.00 10.28
C VAL A 327 -7.53 -8.87 9.92
N SER A 328 -8.14 -9.96 9.48
CA SER A 328 -9.54 -10.04 9.10
C SER A 328 -10.17 -11.24 9.81
N GLY A 329 -11.14 -10.99 10.68
CA GLY A 329 -11.75 -12.02 11.53
C GLY A 329 -10.70 -12.64 12.47
N SER A 330 -10.57 -13.96 12.44
CA SER A 330 -9.60 -14.72 13.25
C SER A 330 -8.28 -15.03 12.56
N SER A 331 -8.05 -14.48 11.38
CA SER A 331 -6.87 -14.76 10.55
C SER A 331 -6.08 -13.49 10.30
N GLY A 332 -4.75 -13.62 10.29
CA GLY A 332 -3.82 -12.53 9.99
C GLY A 332 -2.82 -12.90 8.92
N LEU A 333 -2.47 -11.94 8.10
CA LEU A 333 -1.37 -11.98 7.15
C LEU A 333 -0.29 -11.02 7.65
N VAL A 334 0.90 -11.55 7.90
CA VAL A 334 2.06 -10.76 8.34
C VAL A 334 3.04 -10.64 7.19
N CYS A 335 3.42 -9.42 6.88
CA CYS A 335 4.43 -9.10 5.88
C CYS A 335 5.71 -8.66 6.56
N VAL A 336 6.84 -9.26 6.18
CA VAL A 336 8.16 -8.91 6.70
C VAL A 336 9.07 -8.61 5.51
N ALA A 337 9.65 -7.41 5.47
CA ALA A 337 10.74 -7.14 4.55
C ALA A 337 12.02 -7.75 5.14
N SER A 338 12.44 -8.91 4.61
CA SER A 338 13.57 -9.69 5.14
C SER A 338 14.89 -9.41 4.44
N ASP A 339 14.84 -8.72 3.30
CA ASP A 339 16.02 -8.20 2.60
C ASP A 339 15.66 -6.85 1.96
N GLY A 340 16.62 -5.94 1.84
CA GLY A 340 16.39 -4.57 1.39
C GLY A 340 15.66 -3.69 2.41
N GLU A 341 15.56 -4.11 3.65
CA GLU A 341 14.80 -3.46 4.73
C GLU A 341 15.24 -2.04 5.05
N SER A 342 16.48 -1.67 4.71
CA SER A 342 16.99 -0.29 4.85
C SER A 342 16.48 0.67 3.79
N ASN A 343 15.92 0.14 2.71
CA ASN A 343 15.43 0.90 1.55
C ASN A 343 13.93 0.72 1.34
N VAL A 344 13.18 0.51 2.43
CA VAL A 344 11.76 0.18 2.37
C VAL A 344 10.91 1.24 3.04
N TYR A 345 9.77 1.53 2.45
CA TYR A 345 8.71 2.34 3.03
C TYR A 345 7.50 1.46 3.37
N ALA A 346 7.00 1.61 4.58
CA ALA A 346 5.78 0.97 5.02
C ALA A 346 4.60 1.90 4.75
N HIS A 347 3.60 1.41 4.04
CA HIS A 347 2.39 2.14 3.70
C HIS A 347 1.17 1.49 4.33
N ALA A 348 0.20 2.30 4.76
CA ALA A 348 -1.14 1.81 5.09
C ALA A 348 -2.19 2.89 4.80
N GLN A 349 -3.30 2.48 4.22
CA GLN A 349 -4.41 3.35 3.85
C GLN A 349 -5.74 2.71 4.30
N VAL A 350 -6.68 3.54 4.73
CA VAL A 350 -8.04 3.10 5.01
C VAL A 350 -8.96 3.40 3.82
N CYS A 351 -10.04 2.64 3.70
CA CYS A 351 -11.05 2.86 2.69
C CYS A 351 -11.60 4.31 2.76
N GLY A 352 -11.66 4.98 1.62
CA GLY A 352 -12.07 6.37 1.47
C GLY A 352 -10.94 7.41 1.58
N GLN A 353 -9.79 7.04 2.12
CA GLN A 353 -8.62 7.90 2.24
C GLN A 353 -7.96 8.08 0.85
N GLU A 354 -7.65 9.32 0.47
CA GLU A 354 -7.04 9.64 -0.83
C GLU A 354 -7.73 8.95 -2.04
N LYS A 355 -9.01 8.68 -1.92
CA LYS A 355 -9.83 7.94 -2.89
C LYS A 355 -9.47 6.46 -3.02
N GLN A 356 -8.81 5.88 -2.03
CA GLN A 356 -8.60 4.45 -1.92
C GLN A 356 -9.92 3.74 -1.56
N ALA A 357 -10.23 2.68 -2.26
CA ALA A 357 -11.48 1.96 -2.04
C ALA A 357 -11.35 0.79 -1.06
N TYR A 358 -10.12 0.42 -0.69
CA TYR A 358 -9.82 -0.70 0.18
C TYR A 358 -8.92 -0.28 1.33
N ASN A 359 -9.05 -0.98 2.46
CA ASN A 359 -8.09 -0.94 3.53
C ASN A 359 -6.91 -1.82 3.13
N THR A 360 -5.71 -1.26 3.03
CA THR A 360 -4.52 -1.97 2.58
C THR A 360 -3.27 -1.50 3.28
N CYS A 361 -2.30 -2.41 3.45
CA CYS A 361 -0.95 -2.07 3.85
C CYS A 361 0.06 -2.88 3.02
N TYR A 362 1.17 -2.25 2.65
CA TYR A 362 2.18 -2.84 1.79
C TYR A 362 3.55 -2.18 1.98
N PHE A 363 4.58 -2.80 1.42
CA PHE A 363 5.91 -2.23 1.34
C PHE A 363 6.23 -1.72 -0.06
N GLU A 364 6.86 -0.55 -0.12
CA GLU A 364 7.46 0.02 -1.32
C GLU A 364 8.98 -0.01 -1.15
N PHE A 365 9.69 -0.63 -2.08
CA PHE A 365 11.15 -0.78 -2.05
C PHE A 365 11.82 0.23 -2.96
N GLU A 366 12.73 1.04 -2.41
CA GLU A 366 13.62 1.89 -3.19
C GLU A 366 14.73 1.05 -3.83
N THR A 367 14.87 1.16 -5.16
CA THR A 367 15.93 0.48 -5.91
C THR A 367 17.17 1.36 -6.07
N ARG A 368 17.02 2.66 -5.82
CA ARG A 368 18.08 3.68 -5.94
C ARG A 368 17.89 4.76 -4.88
N SER A 369 18.90 5.04 -4.13
CA SER A 369 19.02 6.14 -3.17
C SER A 369 19.76 7.32 -3.75
#